data_cbe99767f2bd6238557f422b7c7c4db3
#
_entry.id   cbe99767f2bd6238557f422b7c7c4db3
#
_cell.length_a   1.000
_cell.length_b   1.000
_cell.length_c   1.000
_cell.angle_alpha   90.00
_cell.angle_beta   90.00
_cell.angle_gamma   90.00
#
_symmetry.space_group_name_H-M   'P 1'
#
loop_
_entity.id
_entity.type
_entity.pdbx_description
1 polymer ?
#
loop_
_entity_poly.entity_id
_entity_poly.type
_entity_poly.pdbx_seq_one_letter_code
_entity_poly.pdbx_strand_id
1 'polypeptide(L)'
;MDTKNATREGEGLELLGNQQVSYPTDYAPEMLETFQNKHPENDYFVKFNCPEFTSLCPITGQPDFATIYISYVPDVRMVESKSLKLYLFSFRNHGDFHEDCVNTIMKDLIALMDPKYIEVWGKFTPRGGISIDPYCNYGRPGTRWEEVAWKRLSQHDLHLEKVDNR
;
A
#
# COMPACT_ATOMS: atom_id res chain seq x y z
N MET A 1 -1.77 -30.06 -32.10
CA MET A 1 -2.54 -29.08 -31.33
C MET A 1 -1.87 -28.99 -29.98
N ASP A 2 -0.93 -28.05 -29.83
CA ASP A 2 -0.18 -27.84 -28.58
C ASP A 2 -0.96 -26.92 -27.64
N THR A 3 -1.56 -27.52 -26.63
CA THR A 3 -2.15 -26.83 -25.49
C THR A 3 -1.11 -26.72 -24.38
N LYS A 4 -0.05 -25.95 -24.58
CA LYS A 4 0.95 -25.69 -23.57
C LYS A 4 1.37 -24.23 -23.66
N ASN A 5 0.66 -23.36 -22.96
CA ASN A 5 1.16 -22.13 -22.35
C ASN A 5 0.07 -21.48 -21.49
N ALA A 6 -0.48 -22.26 -20.55
CA ALA A 6 -1.04 -21.65 -19.36
C ALA A 6 0.17 -21.37 -18.45
N THR A 7 0.61 -20.13 -18.39
CA THR A 7 1.51 -19.66 -17.33
C THR A 7 0.91 -20.06 -16.00
N ARG A 8 1.64 -20.85 -15.22
CA ARG A 8 1.19 -21.29 -13.88
C ARG A 8 0.93 -20.05 -13.05
N GLU A 9 -0.18 -20.04 -12.30
CA GLU A 9 -0.41 -19.03 -11.27
C GLU A 9 0.83 -18.93 -10.38
N GLY A 10 1.41 -17.72 -10.27
CA GLY A 10 2.63 -17.48 -9.47
C GLY A 10 3.96 -17.63 -10.24
N GLU A 11 3.96 -17.81 -11.55
CA GLU A 11 5.19 -17.79 -12.35
C GLU A 11 5.83 -16.40 -12.29
N GLY A 12 7.09 -16.32 -11.83
CA GLY A 12 7.82 -15.07 -11.62
C GLY A 12 7.75 -14.49 -10.20
N LEU A 13 7.08 -15.18 -9.25
CA LEU A 13 7.04 -14.79 -7.85
C LEU A 13 8.05 -15.62 -7.04
N GLU A 14 9.12 -14.98 -6.58
CA GLU A 14 10.19 -15.65 -5.83
C GLU A 14 9.82 -15.94 -4.38
N LEU A 15 8.96 -15.11 -3.78
CA LEU A 15 8.57 -15.20 -2.37
C LEU A 15 7.39 -16.14 -2.11
N LEU A 16 6.70 -16.61 -3.18
CA LEU A 16 5.58 -17.53 -3.08
C LEU A 16 6.09 -18.97 -2.98
N GLY A 17 6.07 -19.56 -1.80
CA GLY A 17 6.44 -20.96 -1.59
C GLY A 17 6.85 -21.29 -0.15
N ASN A 18 7.32 -22.52 0.06
CA ASN A 18 7.70 -23.06 1.38
C ASN A 18 9.12 -22.63 1.86
N GLN A 19 9.66 -21.53 1.33
CA GLN A 19 10.96 -21.04 1.76
C GLN A 19 10.84 -20.23 3.05
N GLN A 20 11.79 -20.41 3.97
CA GLN A 20 11.94 -19.58 5.14
C GLN A 20 12.35 -18.17 4.67
N VAL A 21 11.48 -17.19 4.88
CA VAL A 21 11.70 -15.81 4.44
C VAL A 21 12.40 -15.05 5.55
N SER A 22 13.52 -14.40 5.20
CA SER A 22 14.17 -13.43 6.08
C SER A 22 13.33 -12.14 6.09
N TYR A 23 13.01 -11.63 7.29
CA TYR A 23 12.38 -10.34 7.43
C TYR A 23 13.41 -9.22 7.27
N PRO A 24 13.13 -8.20 6.44
CA PRO A 24 14.04 -7.07 6.28
C PRO A 24 14.12 -6.28 7.60
N THR A 25 15.31 -5.77 7.92
CA THR A 25 15.54 -4.92 9.10
C THR A 25 15.48 -3.44 8.78
N ASP A 26 15.63 -3.10 7.50
CA ASP A 26 15.63 -1.74 6.97
C ASP A 26 14.62 -1.62 5.83
N TYR A 27 14.22 -0.38 5.51
CA TYR A 27 13.32 -0.09 4.40
C TYR A 27 13.78 -0.76 3.09
N ALA A 28 12.91 -1.58 2.50
CA ALA A 28 13.25 -2.51 1.42
C ALA A 28 12.16 -2.56 0.34
N PRO A 29 12.02 -1.50 -0.50
CA PRO A 29 11.04 -1.47 -1.59
C PRO A 29 11.29 -2.55 -2.66
N GLU A 30 12.52 -3.05 -2.78
CA GLU A 30 12.88 -4.16 -3.67
C GLU A 30 12.24 -5.50 -3.30
N MET A 31 11.64 -5.61 -2.11
CA MET A 31 10.87 -6.79 -1.70
C MET A 31 9.52 -6.91 -2.42
N LEU A 32 9.03 -5.82 -2.99
CA LEU A 32 7.73 -5.78 -3.64
C LEU A 32 7.73 -6.57 -4.96
N GLU A 33 6.77 -7.46 -5.11
CA GLU A 33 6.54 -8.26 -6.31
C GLU A 33 5.16 -8.01 -6.89
N THR A 34 5.00 -8.30 -8.18
CA THR A 34 3.71 -8.21 -8.88
C THR A 34 3.36 -9.50 -9.59
N PHE A 35 2.08 -9.68 -9.82
CA PHE A 35 1.54 -10.69 -10.71
C PHE A 35 0.55 -10.05 -11.71
N GLN A 36 0.24 -10.78 -12.78
CA GLN A 36 -0.63 -10.29 -13.84
C GLN A 36 -2.09 -10.21 -13.37
N ASN A 37 -2.75 -9.07 -13.64
CA ASN A 37 -4.19 -8.95 -13.55
C ASN A 37 -4.83 -9.71 -14.72
N LYS A 38 -5.73 -10.66 -14.42
CA LYS A 38 -6.46 -11.43 -15.44
C LYS A 38 -7.67 -10.68 -16.02
N HIS A 39 -8.06 -9.56 -15.42
CA HIS A 39 -9.26 -8.78 -15.77
C HIS A 39 -8.96 -7.28 -15.92
N PRO A 40 -7.97 -6.88 -16.76
CA PRO A 40 -7.58 -5.48 -16.90
C PRO A 40 -8.68 -4.61 -17.55
N GLU A 41 -9.63 -5.23 -18.24
CA GLU A 41 -10.80 -4.59 -18.84
C GLU A 41 -11.87 -4.18 -17.82
N ASN A 42 -11.85 -4.77 -16.62
CA ASN A 42 -12.78 -4.45 -15.54
C ASN A 42 -12.18 -3.41 -14.59
N ASP A 43 -13.04 -2.50 -14.12
CA ASP A 43 -12.67 -1.60 -13.04
C ASP A 43 -13.22 -2.14 -11.72
N TYR A 44 -12.33 -2.49 -10.83
CA TYR A 44 -12.66 -2.98 -9.50
C TYR A 44 -11.62 -2.54 -8.47
N PHE A 45 -12.03 -2.43 -7.23
CA PHE A 45 -11.14 -2.12 -6.14
C PHE A 45 -10.55 -3.39 -5.52
N VAL A 46 -9.24 -3.33 -5.28
CA VAL A 46 -8.56 -4.21 -4.33
C VAL A 46 -8.23 -3.40 -3.10
N LYS A 47 -8.56 -3.91 -1.91
CA LYS A 47 -8.30 -3.24 -0.64
C LYS A 47 -7.49 -4.12 0.30
N PHE A 48 -6.40 -3.57 0.81
CA PHE A 48 -5.63 -4.14 1.91
C PHE A 48 -5.89 -3.36 3.20
N ASN A 49 -6.11 -4.07 4.29
CA ASN A 49 -6.17 -3.53 5.64
C ASN A 49 -4.97 -4.10 6.39
N CYS A 50 -4.03 -3.24 6.77
CA CYS A 50 -2.75 -3.63 7.34
C CYS A 50 -2.62 -3.08 8.77
N PRO A 51 -3.17 -3.79 9.78
CA PRO A 51 -3.27 -3.28 11.16
C PRO A 51 -1.99 -3.40 11.96
N GLU A 52 -0.96 -4.03 11.43
CA GLU A 52 0.30 -4.31 12.13
C GLU A 52 1.45 -3.42 11.67
N PHE A 53 1.16 -2.28 11.04
CA PHE A 53 2.20 -1.36 10.57
C PHE A 53 2.88 -0.69 11.74
N THR A 54 4.22 -0.62 11.68
CA THR A 54 5.03 0.12 12.63
C THR A 54 6.17 0.84 11.92
N SER A 55 6.55 2.01 12.45
CA SER A 55 7.72 2.80 12.06
C SER A 55 8.36 3.43 13.30
N LEU A 56 9.37 4.24 13.11
CA LEU A 56 9.99 5.01 14.20
C LEU A 56 9.82 6.50 13.97
N CYS A 57 9.64 7.25 15.03
CA CYS A 57 9.77 8.70 14.96
C CYS A 57 11.21 9.06 14.57
N PRO A 58 11.45 9.86 13.52
CA PRO A 58 12.80 10.16 13.04
C PRO A 58 13.60 11.02 14.01
N ILE A 59 12.92 11.68 14.97
CA ILE A 59 13.55 12.56 15.95
C ILE A 59 13.85 11.84 17.25
N THR A 60 12.89 11.05 17.76
CA THR A 60 12.99 10.45 19.11
C THR A 60 13.29 8.97 19.10
N GLY A 61 13.14 8.30 17.95
CA GLY A 61 13.23 6.84 17.85
C GLY A 61 12.06 6.10 18.53
N GLN A 62 11.03 6.82 18.98
CA GLN A 62 9.84 6.19 19.57
C GLN A 62 9.12 5.37 18.48
N PRO A 63 8.70 4.12 18.80
CA PRO A 63 7.87 3.34 17.89
C PRO A 63 6.49 3.98 17.66
N ASP A 64 6.10 4.01 16.40
CA ASP A 64 4.77 4.40 15.93
C ASP A 64 4.02 3.19 15.41
N PHE A 65 2.73 3.14 15.64
CA PHE A 65 1.85 2.04 15.23
C PHE A 65 0.68 2.59 14.44
N ALA A 66 0.29 1.88 13.39
CA ALA A 66 -0.82 2.30 12.55
C ALA A 66 -1.56 1.12 11.92
N THR A 67 -2.80 1.39 11.51
CA THR A 67 -3.45 0.61 10.46
C THR A 67 -3.28 1.36 9.15
N ILE A 68 -2.64 0.72 8.18
CA ILE A 68 -2.52 1.25 6.82
C ILE A 68 -3.61 0.62 5.95
N TYR A 69 -4.41 1.47 5.31
CA TYR A 69 -5.42 1.08 4.31
C TYR A 69 -4.88 1.44 2.93
N ILE A 70 -4.80 0.44 2.06
CA ILE A 70 -4.38 0.61 0.66
C ILE A 70 -5.55 0.16 -0.19
N SER A 71 -6.08 1.06 -1.02
CA SER A 71 -7.13 0.71 -1.98
C SER A 71 -6.69 1.12 -3.37
N TYR A 72 -6.79 0.23 -4.36
CA TYR A 72 -6.40 0.56 -5.72
C TYR A 72 -7.28 -0.11 -6.77
N VAL A 73 -7.31 0.47 -7.95
CA VAL A 73 -7.88 -0.12 -9.17
C VAL A 73 -6.71 -0.57 -10.04
N PRO A 74 -6.51 -1.88 -10.19
CA PRO A 74 -5.41 -2.40 -10.98
C PRO A 74 -5.59 -2.12 -12.47
N ASP A 75 -4.47 -2.04 -13.18
CA ASP A 75 -4.42 -2.16 -14.63
C ASP A 75 -3.87 -3.55 -14.99
N VAL A 76 -2.69 -3.64 -15.57
CA VAL A 76 -2.09 -4.91 -16.00
C VAL A 76 -1.49 -5.71 -14.85
N ARG A 77 -1.00 -5.03 -13.79
CA ARG A 77 -0.28 -5.63 -12.67
C ARG A 77 -0.97 -5.41 -11.34
N MET A 78 -0.81 -6.40 -10.46
CA MET A 78 -1.30 -6.37 -9.09
C MET A 78 -0.15 -6.67 -8.13
N VAL A 79 -0.13 -6.04 -6.96
CA VAL A 79 0.89 -6.33 -5.94
C VAL A 79 0.62 -7.70 -5.29
N GLU A 80 1.70 -8.47 -5.09
CA GLU A 80 1.64 -9.76 -4.41
C GLU A 80 1.59 -9.52 -2.87
N SER A 81 0.66 -10.18 -2.20
CA SER A 81 0.30 -9.90 -0.80
C SER A 81 1.39 -10.25 0.21
N LYS A 82 2.16 -11.33 -0.02
CA LYS A 82 3.27 -11.73 0.86
C LYS A 82 4.44 -10.75 0.75
N SER A 83 4.76 -10.30 -0.47
CA SER A 83 5.77 -9.27 -0.71
C SER A 83 5.37 -7.93 -0.09
N LEU A 84 4.10 -7.54 -0.23
CA LEU A 84 3.56 -6.35 0.42
C LEU A 84 3.70 -6.43 1.95
N LYS A 85 3.41 -7.58 2.55
CA LYS A 85 3.60 -7.79 4.00
C LYS A 85 5.05 -7.55 4.41
N LEU A 86 6.01 -8.11 3.67
CA LEU A 86 7.45 -7.95 3.98
C LEU A 86 7.92 -6.52 3.78
N TYR A 87 7.43 -5.87 2.72
CA TYR A 87 7.69 -4.46 2.46
C TYR A 87 7.18 -3.56 3.61
N LEU A 88 5.93 -3.74 4.04
CA LEU A 88 5.38 -2.96 5.16
C LEU A 88 6.14 -3.26 6.47
N PHE A 89 6.57 -4.50 6.68
CA PHE A 89 7.41 -4.86 7.83
C PHE A 89 8.77 -4.13 7.81
N SER A 90 9.31 -3.81 6.64
CA SER A 90 10.60 -3.13 6.51
C SER A 90 10.64 -1.71 7.10
N PHE A 91 9.47 -1.10 7.31
CA PHE A 91 9.36 0.20 7.99
C PHE A 91 9.61 0.13 9.50
N ARG A 92 9.64 -1.06 10.09
CA ARG A 92 9.70 -1.23 11.55
C ARG A 92 10.84 -0.49 12.22
N ASN A 93 12.01 -0.43 11.60
CA ASN A 93 13.18 0.30 12.08
C ASN A 93 13.46 1.57 11.26
N HIS A 94 12.57 1.91 10.34
CA HIS A 94 12.70 3.09 9.50
C HIS A 94 12.16 4.32 10.22
N GLY A 95 13.02 5.34 10.37
CA GLY A 95 12.66 6.61 10.99
C GLY A 95 12.07 7.57 9.95
N ASP A 96 10.73 7.76 9.99
CA ASP A 96 10.04 8.66 9.07
C ASP A 96 8.80 9.27 9.74
N PHE A 97 8.37 10.46 9.29
CA PHE A 97 7.12 11.03 9.74
C PHE A 97 5.92 10.26 9.19
N HIS A 98 4.79 10.30 9.89
CA HIS A 98 3.58 9.58 9.50
C HIS A 98 3.13 9.91 8.08
N GLU A 99 3.20 11.19 7.72
CA GLU A 99 2.86 11.71 6.39
C GLU A 99 3.80 11.16 5.32
N ASP A 100 5.09 11.07 5.62
CA ASP A 100 6.10 10.56 4.69
C ASP A 100 5.94 9.06 4.49
N CYS A 101 5.70 8.28 5.56
CA CYS A 101 5.41 6.84 5.46
C CYS A 101 4.28 6.56 4.46
N VAL A 102 3.14 7.27 4.59
CA VAL A 102 1.96 7.07 3.73
C VAL A 102 2.26 7.45 2.27
N ASN A 103 2.94 8.57 2.06
CA ASN A 103 3.32 9.02 0.71
C ASN A 103 4.37 8.10 0.06
N THR A 104 5.31 7.60 0.83
CA THR A 104 6.34 6.65 0.37
C THR A 104 5.68 5.35 -0.09
N ILE A 105 4.80 4.77 0.73
CA ILE A 105 4.04 3.57 0.37
C ILE A 105 3.26 3.78 -0.94
N MET A 106 2.59 4.92 -1.10
CA MET A 106 1.84 5.21 -2.32
C MET A 106 2.76 5.29 -3.54
N LYS A 107 3.89 6.02 -3.44
CA LYS A 107 4.84 6.20 -4.54
C LYS A 107 5.46 4.88 -4.98
N ASP A 108 5.87 4.04 -4.04
CA ASP A 108 6.46 2.73 -4.33
C ASP A 108 5.47 1.82 -5.06
N LEU A 109 4.21 1.80 -4.60
CA LEU A 109 3.17 1.01 -5.24
C LEU A 109 2.77 1.54 -6.62
N ILE A 110 2.81 2.87 -6.84
CA ILE A 110 2.64 3.46 -8.18
C ILE A 110 3.77 3.01 -9.11
N ALA A 111 5.01 3.13 -8.67
CA ALA A 111 6.19 2.74 -9.44
C ALA A 111 6.18 1.24 -9.79
N LEU A 112 5.70 0.41 -8.86
CA LEU A 112 5.62 -1.04 -9.02
C LEU A 112 4.54 -1.47 -10.01
N MET A 113 3.31 -0.96 -9.88
CA MET A 113 2.13 -1.49 -10.55
C MET A 113 1.62 -0.63 -11.70
N ASP A 114 1.91 0.66 -11.71
CA ASP A 114 1.25 1.65 -12.58
C ASP A 114 -0.29 1.50 -12.57
N PRO A 115 -0.94 1.63 -11.40
CA PRO A 115 -2.37 1.39 -11.27
C PRO A 115 -3.20 2.48 -11.97
N LYS A 116 -4.45 2.18 -12.30
CA LYS A 116 -5.40 3.20 -12.79
C LYS A 116 -5.70 4.25 -11.71
N TYR A 117 -5.81 3.79 -10.47
CA TYR A 117 -6.08 4.59 -9.27
C TYR A 117 -5.46 3.91 -8.04
N ILE A 118 -4.99 4.70 -7.08
CA ILE A 118 -4.58 4.22 -5.76
C ILE A 118 -4.84 5.28 -4.70
N GLU A 119 -5.20 4.85 -3.51
CA GLU A 119 -5.22 5.66 -2.29
C GLU A 119 -4.55 4.92 -1.15
N VAL A 120 -3.86 5.65 -0.29
CA VAL A 120 -3.26 5.14 0.93
C VAL A 120 -3.68 6.02 2.10
N TRP A 121 -4.19 5.40 3.14
CA TRP A 121 -4.63 6.07 4.36
C TRP A 121 -3.98 5.42 5.57
N GLY A 122 -3.22 6.19 6.34
CA GLY A 122 -2.63 5.76 7.60
C GLY A 122 -3.48 6.23 8.77
N LYS A 123 -3.85 5.31 9.66
CA LYS A 123 -4.49 5.65 10.94
C LYS A 123 -3.52 5.33 12.06
N PHE A 124 -2.80 6.34 12.53
CA PHE A 124 -1.77 6.17 13.55
C PHE A 124 -2.34 6.24 14.97
N THR A 125 -1.78 5.41 15.84
CA THR A 125 -2.13 5.41 17.27
C THR A 125 -1.79 6.75 17.91
N PRO A 126 -2.70 7.33 18.70
CA PRO A 126 -2.46 8.62 19.33
C PRO A 126 -1.21 8.64 20.21
N ARG A 127 -0.46 9.73 20.13
CA ARG A 127 0.60 10.09 21.08
C ARG A 127 0.23 11.40 21.77
N GLY A 128 0.24 11.41 23.11
CA GLY A 128 -0.18 12.58 23.88
C GLY A 128 -1.62 13.02 23.60
N GLY A 129 -2.48 12.09 23.20
CA GLY A 129 -3.88 12.38 22.87
C GLY A 129 -4.11 12.92 21.45
N ILE A 130 -3.06 12.98 20.61
CA ILE A 130 -3.15 13.46 19.21
C ILE A 130 -2.92 12.28 18.28
N SER A 131 -3.90 11.95 17.45
CA SER A 131 -3.74 11.05 16.29
C SER A 131 -3.42 11.87 15.04
N ILE A 132 -2.65 11.29 14.15
CA ILE A 132 -2.33 11.85 12.83
C ILE A 132 -2.72 10.81 11.81
N ASP A 133 -3.65 11.15 10.92
CA ASP A 133 -4.25 10.22 9.97
C ASP A 133 -4.01 10.71 8.52
N PRO A 134 -2.78 10.64 7.99
CA PRO A 134 -2.48 11.12 6.65
C PRO A 134 -3.19 10.28 5.60
N TYR A 135 -3.72 10.96 4.59
CA TYR A 135 -4.36 10.40 3.42
C TYR A 135 -3.74 10.96 2.15
N CYS A 136 -3.41 10.11 1.21
CA CYS A 136 -2.98 10.51 -0.12
C CYS A 136 -3.62 9.61 -1.18
N ASN A 137 -3.75 10.14 -2.40
CA ASN A 137 -4.26 9.37 -3.52
C ASN A 137 -3.63 9.81 -4.85
N TYR A 138 -3.79 8.96 -5.84
CA TYR A 138 -3.33 9.16 -7.19
C TYR A 138 -4.35 8.59 -8.18
N GLY A 139 -4.62 9.31 -9.24
CA GLY A 139 -5.32 8.82 -10.42
C GLY A 139 -4.44 9.03 -11.65
N ARG A 140 -4.36 8.05 -12.53
CA ARG A 140 -3.49 8.10 -13.71
C ARG A 140 -3.77 9.37 -14.53
N PRO A 141 -2.74 10.25 -14.76
CA PRO A 141 -2.93 11.51 -15.46
C PRO A 141 -3.49 11.33 -16.87
N GLY A 142 -4.34 12.28 -17.29
CA GLY A 142 -4.96 12.27 -18.62
C GLY A 142 -6.07 11.21 -18.77
N THR A 143 -6.49 10.57 -17.69
CA THR A 143 -7.60 9.61 -17.69
C THR A 143 -8.71 10.07 -16.74
N ARG A 144 -9.89 9.41 -16.81
CA ARG A 144 -10.98 9.66 -15.85
C ARG A 144 -10.58 9.46 -14.37
N TRP A 145 -9.52 8.72 -14.12
CA TRP A 145 -9.05 8.42 -12.77
C TRP A 145 -8.43 9.63 -12.07
N GLU A 146 -7.91 10.59 -12.84
CA GLU A 146 -7.45 11.87 -12.31
C GLU A 146 -8.62 12.66 -11.67
N GLU A 147 -9.78 12.69 -12.31
CA GLU A 147 -10.99 13.31 -11.76
C GLU A 147 -11.52 12.55 -10.53
N VAL A 148 -11.47 11.21 -10.56
CA VAL A 148 -11.84 10.37 -9.40
C VAL A 148 -10.94 10.69 -8.21
N ALA A 149 -9.63 10.79 -8.41
CA ALA A 149 -8.68 11.13 -7.35
C ALA A 149 -8.96 12.51 -6.76
N TRP A 150 -9.22 13.51 -7.60
CA TRP A 150 -9.57 14.85 -7.15
C TRP A 150 -10.87 14.86 -6.32
N LYS A 151 -11.91 14.18 -6.79
CA LYS A 151 -13.18 14.08 -6.06
C LYS A 151 -12.99 13.40 -4.70
N ARG A 152 -12.23 12.31 -4.65
CA ARG A 152 -11.93 11.60 -3.40
C ARG A 152 -11.19 12.48 -2.41
N LEU A 153 -10.16 13.20 -2.85
CA LEU A 153 -9.39 14.10 -1.99
C LEU A 153 -10.25 15.27 -1.49
N SER A 154 -11.03 15.91 -2.39
CA SER A 154 -11.87 17.06 -2.05
C SER A 154 -13.05 16.73 -1.14
N GLN A 155 -13.45 15.45 -1.07
CA GLN A 155 -14.54 14.96 -0.22
C GLN A 155 -14.06 14.12 0.96
N HIS A 156 -12.73 13.98 1.13
CA HIS A 156 -12.18 13.25 2.26
C HIS A 156 -12.53 13.99 3.57
N ASP A 157 -13.03 13.24 4.53
CA ASP A 157 -13.45 13.75 5.84
C ASP A 157 -14.49 14.90 5.86
N LEU A 158 -15.27 15.05 4.78
CA LEU A 158 -16.46 15.92 4.83
C LEU A 158 -17.48 15.48 5.90
N HIS A 159 -17.46 14.23 6.28
CA HIS A 159 -18.22 13.68 7.38
C HIS A 159 -17.28 13.36 8.53
N LEU A 160 -17.37 14.14 9.62
CA LEU A 160 -16.58 13.89 10.82
C LEU A 160 -16.80 12.45 11.30
N GLU A 161 -15.75 11.67 11.26
CA GLU A 161 -15.73 10.37 11.92
C GLU A 161 -15.87 10.59 13.44
N LYS A 162 -16.47 9.63 14.12
CA LYS A 162 -16.42 9.62 15.57
C LYS A 162 -14.95 9.58 16.00
N VAL A 163 -14.58 10.43 16.95
CA VAL A 163 -13.26 10.36 17.60
C VAL A 163 -13.11 8.94 18.15
N ASP A 164 -12.13 8.25 17.64
CA ASP A 164 -11.85 6.86 17.92
C ASP A 164 -10.61 6.82 18.81
N ASN A 165 -10.77 6.35 20.03
CA ASN A 165 -9.65 6.13 20.96
C ASN A 165 -8.99 4.78 20.62
N ARG A 166 -8.30 4.73 19.52
CA ARG A 166 -7.58 3.53 19.05
C ARG A 166 -6.50 3.08 20.01
#